data_0ec383bab465c87f9b8d334a1dc62b7b
#
_entry.id   0ec383bab465c87f9b8d334a1dc62b7b
#
_cell.length_a   1.000
_cell.length_b   1.000
_cell.length_c   1.000
_cell.angle_alpha   90.00
_cell.angle_beta   90.00
_cell.angle_gamma   90.00
#
_symmetry.space_group_name_H-M   'P 1'
#
loop_
_entity.id
_entity.type
_entity.pdbx_description
1 polymer ?
#
loop_
_entity_poly.entity_id
_entity_poly.type
_entity_poly.pdbx_seq_one_letter_code
_entity_poly.pdbx_strand_id
1 'polypeptide(L)'
;PKPWREGYRDMAVMTELWDIALAEAVKLKGNVVQWWLGENEAVAGFQANGAVIGLCWDSTGFNVRNDGYRYIAPVEGAFAWNQGFSLVKGAKNADAALELAKFVATPQASADWATAFKANPVAKGGPELMEPEIAAYYAGTFDEAALKSLWWWPEQGAEFVAKRGEYADKYKAA
;
A
#
# COMPACT_ATOMS: atom_id res chain seq x y z
N PRO A 1 24.72 -1.97 6.39
CA PRO A 1 23.79 -2.99 5.91
C PRO A 1 23.73 -2.96 4.40
N LYS A 2 23.57 -4.14 3.77
CA LYS A 2 23.37 -4.25 2.32
C LYS A 2 22.09 -3.51 1.92
N PRO A 3 21.98 -2.97 0.69
CA PRO A 3 20.74 -2.37 0.22
C PRO A 3 19.61 -3.39 0.30
N TRP A 4 18.54 -3.07 1.00
CA TRP A 4 17.41 -3.98 1.21
C TRP A 4 16.77 -4.50 -0.10
N ARG A 5 16.94 -3.77 -1.20
CA ARG A 5 16.51 -4.17 -2.55
C ARG A 5 17.20 -5.44 -3.06
N GLU A 6 18.44 -5.71 -2.63
CA GLU A 6 19.14 -6.93 -2.99
C GLU A 6 18.49 -8.17 -2.39
N GLY A 7 17.89 -8.04 -1.21
CA GLY A 7 17.18 -9.12 -0.54
C GLY A 7 16.02 -9.73 -1.33
N TYR A 8 15.41 -8.97 -2.25
CA TYR A 8 14.38 -9.54 -3.13
C TYR A 8 14.93 -10.47 -4.21
N ARG A 9 16.25 -10.48 -4.41
CA ARG A 9 16.94 -11.35 -5.37
C ARG A 9 17.74 -12.45 -4.68
N ASP A 10 18.02 -12.29 -3.39
CA ASP A 10 18.83 -13.21 -2.60
C ASP A 10 18.22 -13.38 -1.20
N MET A 11 17.69 -14.57 -0.93
CA MET A 11 17.04 -14.87 0.34
C MET A 11 18.01 -14.89 1.53
N ALA A 12 19.30 -15.15 1.33
CA ALA A 12 20.28 -15.07 2.41
C ALA A 12 20.47 -13.60 2.82
N VAL A 13 20.58 -12.70 1.86
CA VAL A 13 20.63 -11.24 2.11
C VAL A 13 19.35 -10.77 2.78
N MET A 14 18.19 -11.21 2.31
CA MET A 14 16.92 -10.80 2.91
C MET A 14 16.80 -11.30 4.35
N THR A 15 17.23 -12.54 4.62
CA THR A 15 17.20 -13.10 5.99
C THR A 15 18.07 -12.28 6.94
N GLU A 16 19.30 -11.94 6.53
CA GLU A 16 20.18 -11.05 7.31
C GLU A 16 19.52 -9.69 7.61
N LEU A 17 18.89 -9.08 6.60
CA LEU A 17 18.20 -7.82 6.75
C LEU A 17 16.97 -7.93 7.68
N TRP A 18 16.22 -9.01 7.59
CA TRP A 18 15.09 -9.24 8.49
C TRP A 18 15.51 -9.53 9.92
N ASP A 19 16.63 -10.21 10.14
CA ASP A 19 17.17 -10.42 11.49
C ASP A 19 17.51 -9.09 12.14
N ILE A 20 18.17 -8.17 11.41
CA ILE A 20 18.47 -6.83 11.89
C ILE A 20 17.18 -6.05 12.17
N ALA A 21 16.24 -6.06 11.20
CA ALA A 21 14.98 -5.34 11.32
C ALA A 21 14.11 -5.87 12.47
N LEU A 22 14.06 -7.20 12.66
CA LEU A 22 13.32 -7.84 13.77
C LEU A 22 13.88 -7.39 15.12
N ALA A 23 15.20 -7.41 15.27
CA ALA A 23 15.85 -7.01 16.52
C ALA A 23 15.53 -5.55 16.91
N GLU A 24 15.47 -4.65 15.92
CA GLU A 24 15.09 -3.25 16.16
C GLU A 24 13.57 -3.09 16.38
N ALA A 25 12.74 -3.79 15.57
CA ALA A 25 11.29 -3.72 15.69
C ALA A 25 10.79 -4.21 17.06
N VAL A 26 11.37 -5.27 17.61
CA VAL A 26 11.01 -5.81 18.94
C VAL A 26 11.21 -4.76 20.04
N LYS A 27 12.25 -3.93 19.97
CA LYS A 27 12.47 -2.85 20.93
C LYS A 27 11.33 -1.81 20.94
N LEU A 28 10.66 -1.65 19.81
CA LEU A 28 9.58 -0.67 19.62
C LEU A 28 8.19 -1.28 19.82
N LYS A 29 8.10 -2.62 20.02
CA LYS A 29 6.82 -3.34 20.09
C LYS A 29 5.88 -2.78 21.17
N GLY A 30 6.39 -2.35 22.30
CA GLY A 30 5.61 -1.74 23.39
C GLY A 30 4.87 -0.44 22.98
N ASN A 31 5.26 0.19 21.87
CA ASN A 31 4.61 1.37 21.33
C ASN A 31 3.50 1.06 20.31
N VAL A 32 3.34 -0.23 19.95
CA VAL A 32 2.32 -0.65 18.98
C VAL A 32 0.97 -0.75 19.68
N VAL A 33 0.07 0.17 19.35
CA VAL A 33 -1.28 0.21 19.93
C VAL A 33 -2.32 -0.52 19.09
N GLN A 34 -2.03 -0.73 17.79
CA GLN A 34 -2.98 -1.36 16.87
C GLN A 34 -2.24 -2.16 15.78
N TRP A 35 -2.69 -3.39 15.56
CA TRP A 35 -2.46 -4.15 14.33
C TRP A 35 -3.69 -4.03 13.44
N TRP A 36 -3.52 -4.00 12.15
CA TRP A 36 -4.63 -3.89 11.23
C TRP A 36 -4.47 -4.83 10.02
N LEU A 37 -5.58 -5.31 9.50
CA LEU A 37 -5.67 -6.14 8.30
C LEU A 37 -6.54 -5.48 7.23
N GLY A 38 -7.27 -4.42 7.58
CA GLY A 38 -8.18 -3.72 6.69
C GLY A 38 -8.34 -2.24 7.04
N GLU A 39 -8.97 -1.50 6.13
CA GLU A 39 -9.15 -0.05 6.21
C GLU A 39 -9.80 0.40 7.53
N ASN A 40 -10.90 -0.27 7.93
CA ASN A 40 -11.63 0.14 9.13
C ASN A 40 -10.78 0.00 10.41
N GLU A 41 -9.96 -1.04 10.49
CA GLU A 41 -9.05 -1.25 11.62
C GLU A 41 -7.93 -0.22 11.62
N ALA A 42 -7.38 0.12 10.44
CA ALA A 42 -6.36 1.15 10.31
C ALA A 42 -6.90 2.52 10.73
N VAL A 43 -8.09 2.90 10.29
CA VAL A 43 -8.77 4.14 10.71
C VAL A 43 -9.03 4.15 12.21
N ALA A 44 -9.54 3.05 12.78
CA ALA A 44 -9.80 2.92 14.22
C ALA A 44 -8.53 3.07 15.07
N GLY A 45 -7.38 2.66 14.56
CA GLY A 45 -6.08 2.87 15.20
C GLY A 45 -5.85 4.34 15.55
N PHE A 46 -6.14 5.23 14.62
CA PHE A 46 -5.97 6.67 14.78
C PHE A 46 -7.13 7.32 15.54
N GLN A 47 -8.37 6.98 15.21
CA GLN A 47 -9.54 7.67 15.76
C GLN A 47 -9.93 7.20 17.17
N ALA A 48 -9.71 5.91 17.50
CA ALA A 48 -10.22 5.31 18.73
C ALA A 48 -9.12 4.74 19.65
N ASN A 49 -7.99 4.28 19.09
CA ASN A 49 -7.00 3.52 19.86
C ASN A 49 -5.71 4.30 20.14
N GLY A 50 -5.70 5.60 19.86
CA GLY A 50 -4.63 6.52 20.28
C GLY A 50 -3.32 6.41 19.51
N ALA A 51 -3.33 5.83 18.30
CA ALA A 51 -2.16 5.86 17.42
C ALA A 51 -1.87 7.31 17.00
N VAL A 52 -0.64 7.77 17.19
CA VAL A 52 -0.18 9.13 16.80
C VAL A 52 0.65 9.10 15.52
N ILE A 53 1.17 7.94 15.16
CA ILE A 53 1.90 7.67 13.93
C ILE A 53 1.65 6.22 13.51
N GLY A 54 1.66 5.92 12.23
CA GLY A 54 1.46 4.55 11.75
C GLY A 54 1.77 4.38 10.27
N LEU A 55 2.00 3.13 9.88
CA LEU A 55 1.99 2.72 8.48
C LEU A 55 0.55 2.38 8.12
N CYS A 56 0.03 2.97 7.07
CA CYS A 56 -1.34 2.73 6.59
C CYS A 56 -1.42 2.98 5.09
N TRP A 57 -2.56 2.63 4.50
CA TRP A 57 -2.83 3.00 3.12
C TRP A 57 -3.07 4.50 2.98
N ASP A 58 -2.91 5.00 1.78
CA ASP A 58 -3.21 6.38 1.41
C ASP A 58 -4.70 6.73 1.60
N SER A 59 -5.61 5.79 1.36
CA SER A 59 -7.03 5.90 1.68
C SER A 59 -7.29 6.11 3.18
N THR A 60 -6.55 5.42 4.05
CA THR A 60 -6.63 5.64 5.50
C THR A 60 -6.23 7.08 5.85
N GLY A 61 -5.13 7.57 5.27
CA GLY A 61 -4.71 8.95 5.46
C GLY A 61 -5.76 9.96 5.03
N PHE A 62 -6.45 9.71 3.90
CA PHE A 62 -7.58 10.52 3.47
C PHE A 62 -8.71 10.51 4.50
N ASN A 63 -9.08 9.34 5.01
CA ASN A 63 -10.20 9.17 5.94
C ASN A 63 -9.97 9.86 7.29
N VAL A 64 -8.72 9.94 7.77
CA VAL A 64 -8.38 10.58 9.07
C VAL A 64 -7.87 12.02 8.94
N ARG A 65 -7.86 12.62 7.74
CA ARG A 65 -7.31 13.96 7.49
C ARG A 65 -7.98 15.07 8.31
N ASN A 66 -9.27 14.92 8.58
CA ASN A 66 -10.04 15.90 9.36
C ASN A 66 -9.86 15.73 10.88
N ASP A 67 -9.21 14.65 11.32
CA ASP A 67 -8.91 14.35 12.73
C ASP A 67 -7.53 14.88 13.15
N GLY A 68 -6.90 15.71 12.30
CA GLY A 68 -5.59 16.32 12.56
C GLY A 68 -4.39 15.48 12.10
N TYR A 69 -4.63 14.36 11.42
CA TYR A 69 -3.56 13.53 10.86
C TYR A 69 -3.18 13.96 9.45
N ARG A 70 -1.92 13.79 9.13
CA ARG A 70 -1.39 14.05 7.80
C ARG A 70 -0.71 12.80 7.25
N TYR A 71 -1.11 12.38 6.06
CA TYR A 71 -0.41 11.34 5.31
C TYR A 71 0.80 11.94 4.59
N ILE A 72 1.92 11.27 4.68
CA ILE A 72 3.17 11.70 4.02
C ILE A 72 3.88 10.50 3.41
N ALA A 73 4.53 10.69 2.28
CA ALA A 73 5.54 9.78 1.79
C ALA A 73 6.85 10.06 2.55
N PRO A 74 7.44 9.08 3.28
CA PRO A 74 8.67 9.29 4.02
C PRO A 74 9.85 9.50 3.05
N VAL A 75 10.92 10.13 3.55
CA VAL A 75 12.13 10.41 2.74
C VAL A 75 12.83 9.14 2.24
N GLU A 76 12.63 8.03 2.94
CA GLU A 76 13.10 6.70 2.56
C GLU A 76 12.33 6.12 1.36
N GLY A 77 11.23 6.72 0.97
CA GLY A 77 10.28 6.26 -0.04
C GLY A 77 9.08 5.52 0.55
N ALA A 78 7.95 5.62 -0.13
CA ALA A 78 6.73 4.89 0.22
C ALA A 78 6.61 3.61 -0.60
N PHE A 79 6.01 2.56 -0.02
CA PHE A 79 5.66 1.35 -0.77
C PHE A 79 4.50 1.63 -1.71
N ALA A 80 4.61 1.10 -2.92
CA ALA A 80 3.57 1.22 -3.93
C ALA A 80 3.30 -0.12 -4.61
N TRP A 81 2.06 -0.32 -5.04
CA TRP A 81 1.66 -1.46 -5.85
C TRP A 81 0.58 -1.05 -6.86
N ASN A 82 0.44 -1.83 -7.91
CA ASN A 82 -0.67 -1.72 -8.85
C ASN A 82 -1.67 -2.84 -8.61
N GLN A 83 -2.94 -2.49 -8.61
CA GLN A 83 -4.02 -3.46 -8.64
C GLN A 83 -4.46 -3.67 -10.09
N GLY A 84 -4.64 -4.91 -10.51
CA GLY A 84 -4.97 -5.26 -11.88
C GLY A 84 -5.97 -6.39 -11.98
N PHE A 85 -6.56 -6.51 -13.16
CA PHE A 85 -7.40 -7.65 -13.54
C PHE A 85 -6.55 -8.75 -14.17
N SER A 86 -6.84 -10.00 -13.83
CA SER A 86 -6.23 -11.16 -14.45
C SER A 86 -7.30 -12.04 -15.06
N LEU A 87 -7.16 -12.37 -16.35
CA LEU A 87 -8.04 -13.33 -16.99
C LEU A 87 -7.66 -14.75 -16.57
N VAL A 88 -8.61 -15.47 -15.96
CA VAL A 88 -8.40 -16.86 -15.56
C VAL A 88 -8.27 -17.76 -16.78
N LYS A 89 -7.25 -18.64 -16.80
CA LYS A 89 -7.08 -19.61 -17.89
C LYS A 89 -8.32 -20.49 -18.03
N GLY A 90 -8.87 -20.55 -19.24
CA GLY A 90 -10.08 -21.31 -19.52
C GLY A 90 -11.40 -20.65 -19.07
N ALA A 91 -11.39 -19.34 -18.80
CA ALA A 91 -12.60 -18.60 -18.50
C ALA A 91 -13.64 -18.75 -19.61
N LYS A 92 -14.86 -19.18 -19.27
CA LYS A 92 -15.96 -19.40 -20.24
C LYS A 92 -16.46 -18.09 -20.86
N ASN A 93 -16.37 -16.98 -20.13
CA ASN A 93 -16.86 -15.66 -20.53
C ASN A 93 -15.69 -14.67 -20.71
N ALA A 94 -14.62 -15.11 -21.37
CA ALA A 94 -13.41 -14.30 -21.56
C ALA A 94 -13.70 -12.96 -22.27
N ASP A 95 -14.55 -12.97 -23.30
CA ASP A 95 -14.90 -11.75 -24.05
C ASP A 95 -15.62 -10.73 -23.17
N ALA A 96 -16.59 -11.18 -22.36
CA ALA A 96 -17.28 -10.30 -21.41
C ALA A 96 -16.33 -9.74 -20.33
N ALA A 97 -15.40 -10.54 -19.85
CA ALA A 97 -14.38 -10.09 -18.90
C ALA A 97 -13.45 -9.03 -19.50
N LEU A 98 -13.08 -9.18 -20.78
CA LEU A 98 -12.27 -8.19 -21.49
C LEU A 98 -13.06 -6.89 -21.75
N GLU A 99 -14.34 -6.96 -22.07
CA GLU A 99 -15.18 -5.76 -22.20
C GLU A 99 -15.33 -5.02 -20.86
N LEU A 100 -15.50 -5.73 -19.75
CA LEU A 100 -15.48 -5.13 -18.42
C LEU A 100 -14.14 -4.45 -18.13
N ALA A 101 -13.03 -5.11 -18.43
CA ALA A 101 -11.70 -4.53 -18.24
C ALA A 101 -11.49 -3.24 -19.05
N LYS A 102 -11.93 -3.25 -20.32
CA LYS A 102 -11.92 -2.05 -21.18
C LYS A 102 -12.77 -0.92 -20.61
N PHE A 103 -13.96 -1.23 -20.11
CA PHE A 103 -14.83 -0.24 -19.48
C PHE A 103 -14.18 0.39 -18.25
N VAL A 104 -13.65 -0.42 -17.34
CA VAL A 104 -13.00 0.08 -16.11
C VAL A 104 -11.74 0.90 -16.43
N ALA A 105 -11.06 0.62 -17.54
CA ALA A 105 -9.91 1.39 -18.02
C ALA A 105 -10.28 2.72 -18.70
N THR A 106 -11.56 3.05 -18.86
CA THR A 106 -11.95 4.38 -19.35
C THR A 106 -11.67 5.46 -18.30
N PRO A 107 -11.39 6.71 -18.70
CA PRO A 107 -11.09 7.78 -17.75
C PRO A 107 -12.18 7.97 -16.70
N GLN A 108 -13.46 7.97 -17.13
CA GLN A 108 -14.59 8.17 -16.22
C GLN A 108 -14.75 7.01 -15.23
N ALA A 109 -14.80 5.77 -15.70
CA ALA A 109 -14.96 4.63 -14.79
C ALA A 109 -13.76 4.47 -13.84
N SER A 110 -12.55 4.79 -14.30
CA SER A 110 -11.36 4.79 -13.45
C SER A 110 -11.43 5.88 -12.37
N ALA A 111 -11.94 7.08 -12.70
CA ALA A 111 -12.14 8.16 -11.74
C ALA A 111 -13.25 7.84 -10.73
N ASP A 112 -14.37 7.27 -11.18
CA ASP A 112 -15.49 6.87 -10.32
C ASP A 112 -15.04 5.80 -9.31
N TRP A 113 -14.29 4.81 -9.79
CA TRP A 113 -13.71 3.78 -8.94
C TRP A 113 -12.71 4.37 -7.92
N ALA A 114 -11.79 5.21 -8.38
CA ALA A 114 -10.82 5.88 -7.52
C ALA A 114 -11.48 6.76 -6.47
N THR A 115 -12.54 7.47 -6.83
CA THR A 115 -13.36 8.27 -5.91
C THR A 115 -14.02 7.39 -4.84
N ALA A 116 -14.63 6.28 -5.24
CA ALA A 116 -15.30 5.36 -4.32
C ALA A 116 -14.34 4.71 -3.32
N PHE A 117 -13.16 4.31 -3.77
CA PHE A 117 -12.15 3.63 -2.95
C PHE A 117 -11.11 4.58 -2.32
N LYS A 118 -11.21 5.88 -2.58
CA LYS A 118 -10.19 6.86 -2.15
C LYS A 118 -8.79 6.44 -2.60
N ALA A 119 -8.64 6.15 -3.89
CA ALA A 119 -7.42 5.64 -4.51
C ALA A 119 -6.98 6.53 -5.69
N ASN A 120 -5.83 6.23 -6.29
CA ASN A 120 -5.38 6.91 -7.50
C ASN A 120 -5.94 6.21 -8.75
N PRO A 121 -6.54 6.95 -9.71
CA PRO A 121 -6.97 6.38 -10.98
C PRO A 121 -5.75 6.07 -11.85
N VAL A 122 -5.79 4.96 -12.58
CA VAL A 122 -4.71 4.56 -13.48
C VAL A 122 -4.93 5.00 -14.93
N ALA A 123 -6.17 5.31 -15.31
CA ALA A 123 -6.48 5.75 -16.67
C ALA A 123 -6.02 7.19 -16.89
N LYS A 124 -5.35 7.43 -18.04
CA LYS A 124 -4.99 8.78 -18.45
C LYS A 124 -6.25 9.65 -18.60
N GLY A 125 -6.26 10.83 -17.98
CA GLY A 125 -7.44 11.71 -17.90
C GLY A 125 -8.38 11.36 -16.73
N GLY A 126 -8.08 10.33 -15.95
CA GLY A 126 -8.85 9.98 -14.74
C GLY A 126 -8.72 11.00 -13.61
N PRO A 127 -7.52 11.48 -13.27
CA PRO A 127 -7.34 12.44 -12.18
C PRO A 127 -8.19 13.71 -12.31
N GLU A 128 -8.40 14.21 -13.54
CA GLU A 128 -9.17 15.40 -13.85
C GLU A 128 -10.69 15.22 -13.67
N LEU A 129 -11.14 13.97 -13.58
CA LEU A 129 -12.55 13.61 -13.42
C LEU A 129 -12.90 13.17 -11.99
N MET A 130 -11.91 13.11 -11.09
CA MET A 130 -12.14 12.78 -9.68
C MET A 130 -12.88 13.90 -8.94
N GLU A 131 -13.49 13.53 -7.81
CA GLU A 131 -13.96 14.56 -6.87
C GLU A 131 -12.81 15.50 -6.48
N PRO A 132 -13.02 16.83 -6.53
CA PRO A 132 -11.96 17.82 -6.34
C PRO A 132 -11.19 17.68 -5.02
N GLU A 133 -11.85 17.28 -3.94
CA GLU A 133 -11.22 17.09 -2.64
C GLU A 133 -10.24 15.93 -2.64
N ILE A 134 -10.60 14.82 -3.28
CA ILE A 134 -9.74 13.63 -3.39
C ILE A 134 -8.56 13.92 -4.31
N ALA A 135 -8.82 14.55 -5.46
CA ALA A 135 -7.76 14.96 -6.39
C ALA A 135 -6.75 15.90 -5.71
N ALA A 136 -7.22 16.88 -4.95
CA ALA A 136 -6.37 17.81 -4.21
C ALA A 136 -5.55 17.10 -3.12
N TYR A 137 -6.14 16.14 -2.42
CA TYR A 137 -5.44 15.34 -1.42
C TYR A 137 -4.25 14.57 -2.04
N TYR A 138 -4.48 13.88 -3.15
CA TYR A 138 -3.42 13.12 -3.81
C TYR A 138 -2.35 14.02 -4.41
N ALA A 139 -2.72 15.12 -5.05
CA ALA A 139 -1.78 16.09 -5.59
C ALA A 139 -0.91 16.75 -4.48
N GLY A 140 -1.50 16.98 -3.30
CA GLY A 140 -0.78 17.54 -2.15
C GLY A 140 0.07 16.52 -1.37
N THR A 141 -0.24 15.23 -1.47
CA THR A 141 0.45 14.16 -0.74
C THR A 141 1.65 13.61 -1.52
N PHE A 142 1.50 13.47 -2.83
CA PHE A 142 2.50 12.85 -3.71
C PHE A 142 3.00 13.87 -4.74
N ASP A 143 3.94 14.70 -4.33
CA ASP A 143 4.68 15.56 -5.25
C ASP A 143 5.62 14.75 -6.16
N GLU A 144 6.28 15.40 -7.09
CA GLU A 144 7.18 14.76 -8.06
C GLU A 144 8.33 14.01 -7.36
N ALA A 145 8.84 14.51 -6.25
CA ALA A 145 9.91 13.88 -5.49
C ALA A 145 9.41 12.61 -4.79
N ALA A 146 8.24 12.66 -4.16
CA ALA A 146 7.58 11.52 -3.55
C ALA A 146 7.29 10.42 -4.58
N LEU A 147 6.76 10.78 -5.76
CA LEU A 147 6.50 9.83 -6.85
C LEU A 147 7.77 9.15 -7.37
N LYS A 148 8.88 9.88 -7.48
CA LYS A 148 10.18 9.32 -7.89
C LYS A 148 10.80 8.40 -6.84
N SER A 149 10.46 8.59 -5.57
CA SER A 149 10.96 7.79 -4.45
C SER A 149 10.10 6.56 -4.14
N LEU A 150 8.98 6.36 -4.84
CA LEU A 150 8.12 5.20 -4.65
C LEU A 150 8.88 3.91 -4.86
N TRP A 151 8.67 2.99 -3.92
CA TRP A 151 9.15 1.63 -4.02
C TRP A 151 8.03 0.71 -4.48
N TRP A 152 8.08 0.31 -5.74
CA TRP A 152 7.15 -0.66 -6.31
C TRP A 152 7.49 -2.06 -5.83
N TRP A 153 6.55 -2.74 -5.21
CA TRP A 153 6.74 -4.11 -4.77
C TRP A 153 7.04 -5.01 -5.96
N PRO A 154 8.19 -5.71 -5.93
CA PRO A 154 8.49 -6.70 -6.94
C PRO A 154 7.68 -7.97 -6.74
N GLU A 155 7.71 -8.84 -7.74
CA GLU A 155 7.19 -10.19 -7.61
C GLU A 155 7.87 -10.92 -6.42
N GLN A 156 7.07 -11.63 -5.65
CA GLN A 156 7.51 -12.37 -4.47
C GLN A 156 7.20 -13.85 -4.66
N GLY A 157 8.24 -14.68 -4.73
CA GLY A 157 8.11 -16.14 -4.81
C GLY A 157 7.52 -16.72 -3.52
N ALA A 158 7.04 -17.96 -3.60
CA ALA A 158 6.41 -18.65 -2.46
C ALA A 158 7.35 -18.76 -1.23
N GLU A 159 8.63 -19.01 -1.45
CA GLU A 159 9.65 -19.09 -0.39
C GLU A 159 9.77 -17.73 0.35
N PHE A 160 9.84 -16.64 -0.41
CA PHE A 160 9.91 -15.30 0.16
C PHE A 160 8.68 -14.99 1.02
N VAL A 161 7.49 -15.31 0.51
CA VAL A 161 6.22 -15.08 1.23
C VAL A 161 6.16 -15.89 2.52
N ALA A 162 6.54 -17.18 2.47
CA ALA A 162 6.59 -18.04 3.64
C ALA A 162 7.56 -17.50 4.69
N LYS A 163 8.78 -17.16 4.28
CA LYS A 163 9.81 -16.62 5.18
C LYS A 163 9.41 -15.28 5.81
N ARG A 164 8.82 -14.37 5.02
CA ARG A 164 8.25 -13.13 5.55
C ARG A 164 7.18 -13.40 6.61
N GLY A 165 6.32 -14.40 6.39
CA GLY A 165 5.33 -14.84 7.38
C GLY A 165 5.97 -15.26 8.70
N GLU A 166 7.02 -16.08 8.65
CA GLU A 166 7.78 -16.50 9.86
C GLU A 166 8.30 -15.30 10.65
N TYR A 167 8.84 -14.27 9.98
CA TYR A 167 9.35 -13.05 10.65
C TYR A 167 8.22 -12.21 11.25
N ALA A 168 7.08 -12.11 10.55
CA ALA A 168 5.91 -11.43 11.10
C ALA A 168 5.40 -12.15 12.38
N ASP A 169 5.38 -13.48 12.39
CA ASP A 169 4.97 -14.26 13.55
C ASP A 169 5.97 -14.15 14.71
N LYS A 170 7.28 -14.20 14.43
CA LYS A 170 8.32 -13.93 15.43
C LYS A 170 8.15 -12.55 16.08
N TYR A 171 7.87 -11.52 15.28
CA TYR A 171 7.64 -10.18 15.78
C TYR A 171 6.40 -10.11 16.66
N LYS A 172 5.29 -10.74 16.27
CA LYS A 172 4.06 -10.77 17.07
C LYS A 172 4.24 -11.56 18.37
N ALA A 173 5.06 -12.62 18.37
CA ALA A 173 5.30 -13.45 19.54
C ALA A 173 6.30 -12.86 20.54
N ALA A 174 7.22 -12.00 20.11
CA ALA A 174 8.22 -11.36 20.98
C ALA A 174 7.57 -10.37 21.96
#